data_01d1849519bbaab15ba37953383e98d1
#
_entry.id   01d1849519bbaab15ba37953383e98d1
#
_cell.length_a   1.000
_cell.length_b   1.000
_cell.length_c   1.000
_cell.angle_alpha   90.00
_cell.angle_beta   90.00
_cell.angle_gamma   90.00
#
_symmetry.space_group_name_H-M   'P 1'
#
loop_
_entity.id
_entity.type
_entity.pdbx_description
1 polymer ?
#
loop_
_entity_poly.entity_id
_entity_poly.type
_entity_poly.pdbx_seq_one_letter_code
_entity_poly.pdbx_strand_id
1 'polypeptide(L)'
;MLYSEKVMDHFTNPRNVGEIEGAQGVGVVGNAKCGDIMKIYLEIDENDIIVDCKFKTFGCGAAIATSSMATELIKGKSVKEALALTNSAVVEALDGLPPVKVHCSVLAEEAVRSAIADYYKRVGRPIDFELPEDHDEHDETLEEE
;
A
#
# COMPACT_ATOMS: atom_id res chain seq x y z
N MET A 1 18.10 17.66 3.95
CA MET A 1 17.53 16.47 3.37
C MET A 1 16.60 16.85 2.23
N LEU A 2 16.88 16.34 1.06
CA LEU A 2 16.09 16.71 -0.12
C LEU A 2 15.33 15.53 -0.67
N TYR A 3 14.10 15.80 -1.05
CA TYR A 3 13.27 14.81 -1.75
C TYR A 3 13.45 15.00 -3.25
N SER A 4 13.35 13.91 -3.99
CA SER A 4 13.39 13.96 -5.45
C SER A 4 12.17 14.72 -5.99
N GLU A 5 12.26 15.13 -7.25
CA GLU A 5 11.13 15.77 -7.90
C GLU A 5 9.92 14.84 -7.96
N LYS A 6 10.16 13.54 -8.16
CA LYS A 6 9.08 12.58 -8.20
C LYS A 6 8.40 12.43 -6.86
N VAL A 7 9.16 12.43 -5.76
CA VAL A 7 8.56 12.40 -4.43
C VAL A 7 7.68 13.62 -4.22
N MET A 8 8.19 14.80 -4.58
CA MET A 8 7.43 16.02 -4.40
C MET A 8 6.18 16.03 -5.27
N ASP A 9 6.28 15.50 -6.50
CA ASP A 9 5.13 15.42 -7.38
C ASP A 9 4.05 14.51 -6.80
N HIS A 10 4.44 13.33 -6.33
CA HIS A 10 3.48 12.40 -5.74
C HIS A 10 2.92 12.90 -4.41
N PHE A 11 3.67 13.73 -3.70
CA PHE A 11 3.18 14.32 -2.48
C PHE A 11 2.16 15.43 -2.76
N THR A 12 2.46 16.31 -3.73
CA THR A 12 1.59 17.43 -4.03
C THR A 12 0.39 17.04 -4.88
N ASN A 13 0.55 16.03 -5.71
CA ASN A 13 -0.51 15.53 -6.61
C ASN A 13 -0.62 14.02 -6.47
N PRO A 14 -1.02 13.52 -5.29
CA PRO A 14 -1.07 12.07 -5.10
C PRO A 14 -2.12 11.43 -6.00
N ARG A 15 -1.75 10.27 -6.56
CA ARG A 15 -2.63 9.50 -7.41
C ARG A 15 -3.36 8.46 -6.57
N ASN A 16 -4.59 8.14 -6.99
CA ASN A 16 -5.33 7.02 -6.41
C ASN A 16 -5.66 7.21 -4.93
N VAL A 17 -5.88 8.44 -4.49
CA VAL A 17 -6.31 8.70 -3.13
C VAL A 17 -7.80 8.44 -3.00
N GLY A 18 -8.20 7.76 -1.95
CA GLY A 18 -9.62 7.56 -1.67
C GLY A 18 -9.93 6.16 -1.23
N GLU A 19 -11.18 5.79 -1.39
CA GLU A 19 -11.71 4.48 -1.01
C GLU A 19 -12.38 3.84 -2.21
N ILE A 20 -12.50 2.52 -2.17
CA ILE A 20 -13.30 1.79 -3.16
C ILE A 20 -14.40 1.09 -2.41
N GLU A 21 -15.64 1.46 -2.70
CA GLU A 21 -16.80 0.81 -2.10
C GLU A 21 -16.90 -0.60 -2.68
N GLY A 22 -17.04 -1.59 -1.81
CA GLY A 22 -17.12 -2.97 -2.27
C GLY A 22 -15.78 -3.54 -2.74
N ALA A 23 -14.67 -2.97 -2.29
CA ALA A 23 -13.35 -3.47 -2.69
C ALA A 23 -13.20 -4.95 -2.39
N GLN A 24 -12.55 -5.68 -3.30
CA GLN A 24 -12.31 -7.10 -3.12
C GLN A 24 -11.19 -7.38 -2.14
N GLY A 25 -10.28 -6.43 -1.93
CA GLY A 25 -9.23 -6.57 -0.95
C GLY A 25 -8.94 -5.25 -0.27
N VAL A 26 -8.80 -5.29 1.05
CA VAL A 26 -8.47 -4.10 1.84
C VAL A 26 -7.35 -4.47 2.81
N GLY A 27 -6.27 -3.73 2.77
CA GLY A 27 -5.14 -3.95 3.67
C GLY A 27 -4.85 -2.72 4.48
N VAL A 28 -4.55 -2.93 5.76
CA VAL A 28 -4.21 -1.84 6.67
C VAL A 28 -2.93 -2.21 7.38
N VAL A 29 -1.95 -1.34 7.35
CA VAL A 29 -0.69 -1.55 8.05
C VAL A 29 -0.25 -0.27 8.73
N GLY A 30 0.68 -0.39 9.64
CA GLY A 30 1.25 0.75 10.34
C GLY A 30 0.85 0.75 11.80
N ASN A 31 1.16 1.85 12.44
CA ASN A 31 0.96 1.97 13.87
C ASN A 31 0.59 3.40 14.23
N ALA A 32 -0.58 3.56 14.82
CA ALA A 32 -1.06 4.89 15.21
C ALA A 32 -0.10 5.58 16.17
N LYS A 33 0.60 4.83 17.00
CA LYS A 33 1.57 5.40 17.93
C LYS A 33 2.76 6.00 17.21
N CYS A 34 3.15 5.42 16.09
CA CYS A 34 4.24 5.93 15.28
C CYS A 34 3.80 6.98 14.28
N GLY A 35 2.50 7.12 14.08
CA GLY A 35 1.95 8.14 13.22
C GLY A 35 1.86 7.78 11.75
N ASP A 36 2.31 6.59 11.36
CA ASP A 36 2.27 6.18 9.95
C ASP A 36 1.30 5.02 9.80
N ILE A 37 0.21 5.26 9.11
CA ILE A 37 -0.82 4.25 8.85
C ILE A 37 -1.13 4.30 7.36
N MET A 38 -1.19 3.14 6.73
CA MET A 38 -1.58 3.02 5.31
C MET A 38 -2.72 2.05 5.15
N LYS A 39 -3.70 2.43 4.35
CA LYS A 39 -4.81 1.58 4.01
C LYS A 39 -4.93 1.55 2.50
N ILE A 40 -4.96 0.35 1.92
CA ILE A 40 -5.04 0.17 0.48
C ILE A 40 -6.29 -0.63 0.14
N TYR A 41 -7.02 -0.15 -0.87
CA TYR A 41 -8.22 -0.80 -1.38
C TYR A 41 -7.91 -1.31 -2.78
N LEU A 42 -8.31 -2.53 -3.07
CA LEU A 42 -8.10 -3.13 -4.39
C LEU A 42 -9.42 -3.55 -5.00
N GLU A 43 -9.60 -3.19 -6.25
CA GLU A 43 -10.68 -3.73 -7.07
C GLU A 43 -10.05 -4.74 -8.01
N ILE A 44 -10.47 -5.99 -7.92
CA ILE A 44 -9.85 -7.11 -8.64
C ILE A 44 -10.91 -7.80 -9.48
N ASP A 45 -10.60 -8.04 -10.75
CA ASP A 45 -11.56 -8.67 -11.64
C ASP A 45 -11.45 -10.20 -11.61
N GLU A 46 -12.25 -10.86 -12.43
CA GLU A 46 -12.31 -12.31 -12.45
C GLU A 46 -11.02 -12.97 -12.96
N ASN A 47 -10.15 -12.20 -13.57
CA ASN A 47 -8.88 -12.69 -14.08
C ASN A 47 -7.72 -12.39 -13.12
N ASP A 48 -8.04 -12.01 -11.87
CA ASP A 48 -7.05 -11.63 -10.87
C ASP A 48 -6.22 -10.40 -11.27
N ILE A 49 -6.82 -9.50 -12.04
CA ILE A 49 -6.17 -8.25 -12.41
C ILE A 49 -6.68 -7.14 -11.50
N ILE A 50 -5.75 -6.35 -11.00
CA ILE A 50 -6.09 -5.19 -10.17
C ILE A 50 -6.51 -4.07 -11.11
N VAL A 51 -7.82 -3.92 -11.30
CA VAL A 51 -8.34 -2.94 -12.26
C VAL A 51 -8.38 -1.55 -11.68
N ASP A 52 -8.41 -1.44 -10.35
CA ASP A 52 -8.32 -0.14 -9.69
C ASP A 52 -7.78 -0.34 -8.29
N CYS A 53 -7.15 0.69 -7.77
CA CYS A 53 -6.68 0.68 -6.39
C CYS A 53 -6.66 2.10 -5.87
N LYS A 54 -6.93 2.23 -4.57
CA LYS A 54 -6.96 3.52 -3.89
C LYS A 54 -6.26 3.38 -2.56
N PHE A 55 -5.86 4.50 -1.99
CA PHE A 55 -5.24 4.46 -0.67
C PHE A 55 -5.68 5.63 0.18
N LYS A 56 -5.57 5.42 1.48
CA LYS A 56 -5.66 6.47 2.48
C LYS A 56 -4.50 6.26 3.44
N THR A 57 -3.92 7.36 3.90
CA THR A 57 -2.80 7.24 4.82
C THR A 57 -2.81 8.41 5.81
N PHE A 58 -2.30 8.12 6.99
CA PHE A 58 -1.91 9.14 7.96
C PHE A 58 -0.41 9.02 8.09
N GLY A 59 0.30 10.15 7.99
CA GLY A 59 1.74 10.11 8.11
C GLY A 59 2.37 11.30 7.43
N CYS A 60 3.66 11.18 7.18
CA CYS A 60 4.45 12.25 6.57
C CYS A 60 4.23 12.27 5.06
N GLY A 61 4.81 13.29 4.41
CA GLY A 61 4.72 13.39 2.96
C GLY A 61 5.30 12.18 2.24
N ALA A 62 6.34 11.56 2.82
CA ALA A 62 6.91 10.35 2.22
C ALA A 62 5.91 9.20 2.25
N ALA A 63 5.06 9.10 3.28
CA ALA A 63 4.04 8.07 3.32
C ALA A 63 3.02 8.26 2.20
N ILE A 64 2.65 9.50 1.92
CA ILE A 64 1.74 9.81 0.82
C ILE A 64 2.40 9.46 -0.51
N ALA A 65 3.65 9.87 -0.69
CA ALA A 65 4.34 9.65 -1.96
C ALA A 65 4.57 8.16 -2.23
N THR A 66 4.97 7.39 -1.20
CA THR A 66 5.21 5.96 -1.39
C THR A 66 3.91 5.22 -1.67
N SER A 67 2.82 5.58 -0.99
CA SER A 67 1.51 4.97 -1.26
C SER A 67 1.04 5.30 -2.66
N SER A 68 1.18 6.55 -3.07
CA SER A 68 0.80 6.98 -4.41
C SER A 68 1.56 6.20 -5.48
N MET A 69 2.89 6.10 -5.33
CA MET A 69 3.69 5.36 -6.30
C MET A 69 3.36 3.88 -6.29
N ALA A 70 3.19 3.27 -5.10
CA ALA A 70 2.89 1.85 -5.03
C ALA A 70 1.59 1.53 -5.76
N THR A 71 0.55 2.36 -5.58
CA THR A 71 -0.72 2.13 -6.28
C THR A 71 -0.56 2.27 -7.79
N GLU A 72 0.27 3.21 -8.24
CA GLU A 72 0.53 3.36 -9.68
C GLU A 72 1.26 2.13 -10.24
N LEU A 73 2.15 1.54 -9.45
CA LEU A 73 2.93 0.39 -9.92
C LEU A 73 2.11 -0.89 -10.01
N ILE A 74 1.07 -1.04 -9.18
CA ILE A 74 0.28 -2.27 -9.18
C ILE A 74 -1.01 -2.16 -9.99
N LYS A 75 -1.47 -0.96 -10.28
CA LYS A 75 -2.71 -0.78 -11.03
C LYS A 75 -2.55 -1.37 -12.43
N GLY A 76 -3.46 -2.22 -12.82
CA GLY A 76 -3.40 -2.90 -14.10
C GLY A 76 -2.58 -4.17 -14.11
N LYS A 77 -1.98 -4.52 -12.98
CA LYS A 77 -1.17 -5.74 -12.87
C LYS A 77 -1.99 -6.86 -12.26
N SER A 78 -1.52 -8.09 -12.46
CA SER A 78 -2.15 -9.22 -11.79
C SER A 78 -1.80 -9.21 -10.30
N VAL A 79 -2.60 -9.93 -9.53
CA VAL A 79 -2.35 -10.08 -8.11
C VAL A 79 -0.95 -10.65 -7.85
N LYS A 80 -0.54 -11.62 -8.67
CA LYS A 80 0.78 -12.23 -8.52
C LYS A 80 1.90 -11.23 -8.81
N GLU A 81 1.71 -10.39 -9.82
CA GLU A 81 2.69 -9.36 -10.14
C GLU A 81 2.78 -8.33 -9.01
N ALA A 82 1.63 -8.00 -8.41
CA ALA A 82 1.61 -7.06 -7.30
C ALA A 82 2.33 -7.64 -6.08
N LEU A 83 2.23 -8.94 -5.86
CA LEU A 83 2.95 -9.60 -4.76
C LEU A 83 4.46 -9.55 -4.94
N ALA A 84 4.92 -9.38 -6.16
CA ALA A 84 6.34 -9.26 -6.45
C ALA A 84 6.88 -7.85 -6.23
N LEU A 85 6.00 -6.89 -5.95
CA LEU A 85 6.43 -5.51 -5.68
C LEU A 85 7.26 -5.46 -4.41
N THR A 86 8.41 -4.82 -4.48
CA THR A 86 9.29 -4.65 -3.33
C THR A 86 9.37 -3.18 -2.96
N ASN A 87 9.74 -2.92 -1.71
CA ASN A 87 9.93 -1.54 -1.28
C ASN A 87 11.04 -0.88 -2.08
N SER A 88 12.05 -1.66 -2.49
CA SER A 88 13.12 -1.12 -3.33
C SER A 88 12.60 -0.59 -4.65
N ALA A 89 11.63 -1.29 -5.25
CA ALA A 89 11.03 -0.84 -6.51
C ALA A 89 10.32 0.49 -6.34
N VAL A 90 9.63 0.67 -5.21
CA VAL A 90 8.95 1.94 -4.91
C VAL A 90 9.96 3.07 -4.76
N VAL A 91 11.03 2.82 -4.01
CA VAL A 91 12.08 3.81 -3.80
C VAL A 91 12.71 4.19 -5.13
N GLU A 92 13.02 3.19 -5.95
CA GLU A 92 13.64 3.42 -7.26
C GLU A 92 12.72 4.21 -8.18
N ALA A 93 11.44 3.87 -8.18
CA ALA A 93 10.47 4.58 -9.01
C ALA A 93 10.32 6.05 -8.60
N LEU A 94 10.59 6.35 -7.33
CA LEU A 94 10.54 7.72 -6.83
C LEU A 94 11.89 8.44 -6.96
N ASP A 95 12.87 7.80 -7.60
CA ASP A 95 14.24 8.33 -7.74
C ASP A 95 14.91 8.50 -6.37
N GLY A 96 14.57 7.62 -5.44
CA GLY A 96 15.19 7.59 -4.13
C GLY A 96 14.38 8.24 -3.04
N LEU A 97 14.69 7.87 -1.81
CA LEU A 97 14.11 8.46 -0.61
C LEU A 97 15.23 8.73 0.38
N PRO A 98 15.09 9.77 1.21
CA PRO A 98 16.03 9.92 2.32
C PRO A 98 16.03 8.67 3.19
N PRO A 99 17.21 8.23 3.68
CA PRO A 99 17.27 6.97 4.43
C PRO A 99 16.29 6.88 5.59
N VAL A 100 16.04 7.99 6.26
CA VAL A 100 15.12 7.99 7.42
C VAL A 100 13.66 7.79 7.01
N LYS A 101 13.37 7.85 5.71
CA LYS A 101 11.99 7.70 5.20
C LYS A 101 11.78 6.40 4.43
N VAL A 102 12.80 5.56 4.32
CA VAL A 102 12.67 4.31 3.58
C VAL A 102 11.61 3.40 4.21
N HIS A 103 11.40 3.50 5.52
CA HIS A 103 10.38 2.69 6.19
C HIS A 103 8.98 2.90 5.59
N CYS A 104 8.71 4.07 5.01
CA CYS A 104 7.42 4.34 4.39
C CYS A 104 7.21 3.45 3.16
N SER A 105 8.30 3.14 2.43
CA SER A 105 8.19 2.24 1.28
C SER A 105 7.94 0.80 1.72
N VAL A 106 8.49 0.41 2.89
CA VAL A 106 8.23 -0.91 3.45
C VAL A 106 6.77 -1.02 3.84
N LEU A 107 6.20 0.02 4.45
CA LEU A 107 4.77 0.01 4.79
C LEU A 107 3.92 -0.11 3.54
N ALA A 108 4.28 0.56 2.45
CA ALA A 108 3.52 0.47 1.21
C ALA A 108 3.54 -0.97 0.67
N GLU A 109 4.68 -1.61 0.70
CA GLU A 109 4.79 -3.01 0.27
C GLU A 109 3.91 -3.90 1.14
N GLU A 110 3.96 -3.71 2.46
CA GLU A 110 3.19 -4.51 3.40
C GLU A 110 1.69 -4.29 3.23
N ALA A 111 1.28 -3.05 2.95
CA ALA A 111 -0.13 -2.75 2.75
C ALA A 111 -0.68 -3.46 1.51
N VAL A 112 0.11 -3.52 0.44
CA VAL A 112 -0.28 -4.24 -0.78
C VAL A 112 -0.46 -5.72 -0.47
N ARG A 113 0.49 -6.33 0.24
CA ARG A 113 0.40 -7.75 0.59
C ARG A 113 -0.79 -8.03 1.48
N SER A 114 -1.04 -7.15 2.43
CA SER A 114 -2.18 -7.29 3.34
C SER A 114 -3.50 -7.23 2.58
N ALA A 115 -3.60 -6.32 1.62
CA ALA A 115 -4.82 -6.19 0.80
C ALA A 115 -5.05 -7.44 -0.04
N ILE A 116 -3.98 -8.00 -0.61
CA ILE A 116 -4.11 -9.21 -1.42
C ILE A 116 -4.47 -10.41 -0.53
N ALA A 117 -3.93 -10.47 0.68
CA ALA A 117 -4.28 -11.54 1.61
C ALA A 117 -5.77 -11.48 1.97
N ASP A 118 -6.30 -10.28 2.16
CA ASP A 118 -7.72 -10.10 2.42
C ASP A 118 -8.56 -10.61 1.24
N TYR A 119 -8.12 -10.31 0.02
CA TYR A 119 -8.79 -10.82 -1.17
C TYR A 119 -8.77 -12.35 -1.21
N TYR A 120 -7.61 -12.96 -0.93
CA TYR A 120 -7.52 -14.42 -0.91
C TYR A 120 -8.47 -15.02 0.10
N LYS A 121 -8.57 -14.42 1.29
CA LYS A 121 -9.50 -14.92 2.30
C LYS A 121 -10.94 -14.85 1.83
N ARG A 122 -11.31 -13.77 1.16
CA ARG A 122 -12.67 -13.57 0.71
C ARG A 122 -13.08 -14.56 -0.36
N VAL A 123 -12.15 -14.99 -1.20
CA VAL A 123 -12.45 -15.95 -2.26
C VAL A 123 -12.10 -17.38 -1.86
N GLY A 124 -11.69 -17.61 -0.62
CA GLY A 124 -11.40 -18.95 -0.12
C GLY A 124 -10.10 -19.55 -0.64
N ARG A 125 -9.15 -18.69 -0.99
CA ARG A 125 -7.87 -19.13 -1.54
C ARG A 125 -6.82 -19.15 -0.43
N PRO A 126 -5.99 -20.20 -0.34
CA PRO A 126 -4.96 -20.21 0.69
C PRO A 126 -3.90 -19.15 0.46
N ILE A 127 -3.41 -18.58 1.55
CA ILE A 127 -2.36 -17.58 1.49
C ILE A 127 -1.02 -18.31 1.45
N ASP A 128 -0.32 -18.19 0.33
CA ASP A 128 0.95 -18.89 0.11
C ASP A 128 2.12 -17.92 -0.02
N PHE A 129 2.03 -16.77 0.62
CA PHE A 129 3.08 -15.76 0.62
C PHE A 129 3.21 -15.16 2.01
N GLU A 130 4.34 -14.48 2.25
CA GLU A 130 4.60 -13.88 3.55
C GLU A 130 3.72 -12.67 3.81
N LEU A 131 3.20 -12.59 5.03
CA LEU A 131 2.43 -11.43 5.47
C LEU A 131 3.28 -10.57 6.40
N PRO A 132 2.91 -9.27 6.53
CA PRO A 132 3.58 -8.41 7.49
C PRO A 132 3.44 -8.97 8.89
N GLU A 133 4.41 -8.61 9.74
CA GLU A 133 4.33 -8.99 11.13
C GLU A 133 3.07 -8.46 11.77
N ASP A 134 2.57 -9.24 12.71
CA ASP A 134 1.35 -8.89 13.38
C ASP A 134 1.55 -7.75 14.37
N HIS A 135 0.72 -6.72 14.21
CA HIS A 135 0.73 -5.57 15.11
C HIS A 135 -0.69 -5.38 15.61
N ASP A 136 -1.14 -6.37 16.36
CA ASP A 136 -2.54 -6.53 16.73
C ASP A 136 -3.19 -5.30 17.33
N GLU A 137 -2.47 -4.65 18.22
CA GLU A 137 -3.06 -3.59 19.03
C GLU A 137 -3.52 -2.40 18.23
N HIS A 138 -2.97 -2.18 17.04
CA HIS A 138 -3.40 -1.04 16.26
C HIS A 138 -4.44 -1.40 15.20
N ASP A 139 -4.55 -2.67 14.87
CA ASP A 139 -5.53 -3.10 13.88
C ASP A 139 -6.95 -2.83 14.33
N GLU A 140 -7.22 -3.09 15.60
CA GLU A 140 -8.54 -2.85 16.13
C GLU A 140 -8.97 -1.39 16.00
N THR A 141 -8.04 -0.49 16.28
CA THR A 141 -8.33 0.93 16.17
C THR A 141 -8.68 1.32 14.75
N LEU A 142 -7.94 0.77 13.80
CA LEU A 142 -8.14 1.10 12.39
C LEU A 142 -9.45 0.55 11.86
N GLU A 143 -9.85 -0.61 12.35
CA GLU A 143 -11.08 -1.23 11.88
C GLU A 143 -12.33 -0.49 12.30
N GLU A 144 -12.23 0.24 13.39
CA GLU A 144 -13.37 0.99 13.88
C GLU A 144 -13.63 2.27 13.10
N GLU A 145 -12.70 2.66 12.30
CA GLU A 145 -12.84 3.86 11.50
C GLU A 145 -13.31 3.53 10.10
#